data_a0e028d1d0650a21bc75ee00beebe33d
#
_entry.id   a0e028d1d0650a21bc75ee00beebe33d
#
_cell.length_a   1.000
_cell.length_b   1.000
_cell.length_c   1.000
_cell.angle_alpha   90.00
_cell.angle_beta   90.00
_cell.angle_gamma   90.00
#
_symmetry.space_group_name_H-M   'P 1'
#
loop_
_entity.id
_entity.type
_entity.pdbx_description
1 polymer ?
#
loop_
_entity_poly.entity_id
_entity_poly.type
_entity_poly.pdbx_seq_one_letter_code
_entity_poly.pdbx_strand_id
1 'polypeptide(L)'
;MIGRLRGTLAEKQPPHLIIDVNGLGYELEVPMTTLYRLPPVGETVTLHTHLVVREDAHLLYGFYEKRERELFRELIRLNGVGPKLALALMSGLDVDELVRCVQAQDTSALVRVPGVGKKTAERLLVELKDRFKAWETTPSMFELVPTGPNGTRPNAPANTAESDAVSALISLGYKPQEASKAVAAIDAKGLSSEELIRRSLKGMIH
;
A
#
# COMPACT_ATOMS: atom_id res chain seq x y z
N MET A 1 7.75 -9.67 10.16
CA MET A 1 7.41 -8.39 9.50
C MET A 1 6.30 -7.69 10.27
N ILE A 2 6.44 -6.39 10.59
CA ILE A 2 5.43 -5.62 11.32
C ILE A 2 4.61 -4.86 10.29
N GLY A 3 3.33 -5.22 10.11
CA GLY A 3 2.47 -4.68 9.06
C GLY A 3 1.48 -3.60 9.50
N ARG A 4 1.19 -3.54 10.81
CA ARG A 4 0.29 -2.57 11.43
C ARG A 4 0.58 -2.51 12.93
N LEU A 5 0.51 -1.32 13.50
CA LEU A 5 0.53 -1.08 14.94
C LEU A 5 -0.75 -0.36 15.37
N ARG A 6 -1.29 -0.78 16.52
CA ARG A 6 -2.34 -0.07 17.23
C ARG A 6 -1.94 0.06 18.68
N GLY A 7 -1.90 1.28 19.18
CA GLY A 7 -1.50 1.57 20.54
C GLY A 7 -1.73 3.03 20.88
N THR A 8 -1.22 3.45 22.02
CA THR A 8 -1.28 4.83 22.49
C THR A 8 -0.12 5.63 21.89
N LEU A 9 -0.38 6.80 21.31
CA LEU A 9 0.65 7.72 20.87
C LEU A 9 1.35 8.29 22.11
N ALA A 10 2.54 7.77 22.43
CA ALA A 10 3.29 8.18 23.62
C ALA A 10 4.11 9.44 23.37
N GLU A 11 4.73 9.55 22.19
CA GLU A 11 5.55 10.71 21.83
C GLU A 11 5.33 11.11 20.37
N LYS A 12 5.46 12.40 20.09
CA LYS A 12 5.30 13.00 18.75
C LYS A 12 6.39 14.05 18.53
N GLN A 13 7.53 13.63 17.98
CA GLN A 13 8.70 14.48 17.67
C GLN A 13 9.07 14.31 16.19
N PRO A 14 8.55 15.17 15.29
CA PRO A 14 8.75 15.03 13.85
C PRO A 14 10.22 14.82 13.43
N PRO A 15 10.52 13.88 12.54
CA PRO A 15 9.63 12.93 11.87
C PRO A 15 9.36 11.65 12.67
N HIS A 16 9.83 11.57 13.91
CA HIS A 16 9.74 10.41 14.79
C HIS A 16 8.50 10.48 15.68
N LEU A 17 7.98 9.31 16.01
CA LEU A 17 6.94 9.14 17.02
C LEU A 17 7.13 7.81 17.74
N ILE A 18 6.56 7.69 18.95
CA ILE A 18 6.53 6.44 19.70
C ILE A 18 5.08 6.03 19.92
N ILE A 19 4.77 4.78 19.56
CA ILE A 19 3.49 4.14 19.88
C ILE A 19 3.74 3.09 20.96
N ASP A 20 3.09 3.27 22.10
CA ASP A 20 3.07 2.28 23.16
C ASP A 20 2.02 1.20 22.84
N VAL A 21 2.47 -0.04 22.82
CA VAL A 21 1.62 -1.21 22.67
C VAL A 21 1.81 -2.11 23.89
N ASN A 22 0.97 -1.94 24.88
CA ASN A 22 0.99 -2.69 26.14
C ASN A 22 2.36 -2.65 26.87
N GLY A 23 2.95 -1.47 26.97
CA GLY A 23 4.23 -1.25 27.65
C GLY A 23 5.46 -1.43 26.78
N LEU A 24 5.29 -1.77 25.48
CA LEU A 24 6.37 -1.78 24.50
C LEU A 24 6.27 -0.57 23.58
N GLY A 25 7.26 0.34 23.67
CA GLY A 25 7.36 1.52 22.80
C GLY A 25 7.97 1.17 21.44
N TYR A 26 7.20 1.35 20.39
CA TYR A 26 7.69 1.26 19.00
C TYR A 26 8.00 2.65 18.48
N GLU A 27 9.26 2.88 18.09
CA GLU A 27 9.68 4.10 17.40
C GLU A 27 9.45 3.97 15.90
N LEU A 28 8.79 4.97 15.31
CA LEU A 28 8.48 5.02 13.88
C LEU A 28 8.93 6.34 13.27
N GLU A 29 9.40 6.28 12.03
CA GLU A 29 9.50 7.45 11.15
C GLU A 29 8.25 7.56 10.28
N VAL A 30 7.66 8.76 10.18
CA VAL A 30 6.43 9.00 9.41
C VAL A 30 6.60 10.21 8.48
N PRO A 31 5.93 10.24 7.31
CA PRO A 31 5.86 11.44 6.50
C PRO A 31 5.02 12.52 7.21
N MET A 32 5.25 13.79 6.87
CA MET A 32 4.54 14.92 7.47
C MET A 32 3.02 14.84 7.23
N THR A 33 2.59 14.33 6.08
CA THR A 33 1.18 14.09 5.74
C THR A 33 0.50 13.15 6.74
N THR A 34 1.18 12.08 7.17
CA THR A 34 0.70 11.21 8.25
C THR A 34 0.70 11.94 9.58
N LEU A 35 1.78 12.68 9.89
CA LEU A 35 1.96 13.35 11.19
C LEU A 35 0.85 14.37 11.49
N TYR A 36 0.41 15.12 10.47
CA TYR A 36 -0.67 16.13 10.61
C TYR A 36 -2.04 15.51 10.92
N ARG A 37 -2.23 14.25 10.57
CA ARG A 37 -3.49 13.51 10.78
C ARG A 37 -3.54 12.76 12.12
N LEU A 38 -2.41 12.72 12.85
CA LEU A 38 -2.34 12.02 14.13
C LEU A 38 -3.08 12.78 15.22
N PRO A 39 -3.74 12.04 16.12
CA PRO A 39 -4.36 12.60 17.30
C PRO A 39 -3.32 13.20 18.27
N PRO A 40 -3.77 13.90 19.33
CA PRO A 40 -2.92 14.28 20.43
C PRO A 40 -2.20 13.10 21.10
N VAL A 41 -1.05 13.40 21.73
CA VAL A 41 -0.33 12.44 22.58
C VAL A 41 -1.25 11.96 23.71
N GLY A 42 -1.21 10.67 24.00
CA GLY A 42 -2.08 9.98 24.94
C GLY A 42 -3.30 9.29 24.31
N GLU A 43 -3.62 9.58 23.06
CA GLU A 43 -4.75 8.94 22.37
C GLU A 43 -4.32 7.69 21.59
N THR A 44 -5.30 6.81 21.33
CA THR A 44 -5.08 5.59 20.56
C THR A 44 -4.99 5.91 19.07
N VAL A 45 -3.96 5.36 18.41
CA VAL A 45 -3.74 5.47 16.98
C VAL A 45 -3.52 4.09 16.36
N THR A 46 -3.88 3.97 15.09
CA THR A 46 -3.56 2.80 14.25
C THR A 46 -2.78 3.28 13.03
N LEU A 47 -1.58 2.73 12.83
CA LEU A 47 -0.75 3.00 11.65
C LEU A 47 -0.44 1.72 10.88
N HIS A 48 -0.43 1.85 9.56
CA HIS A 48 0.12 0.84 8.67
C HIS A 48 1.63 0.98 8.63
N THR A 49 2.37 -0.13 8.76
CA THR A 49 3.81 -0.06 8.94
C THR A 49 4.58 -0.81 7.88
N HIS A 50 5.81 -0.38 7.66
CA HIS A 50 6.80 -1.04 6.84
C HIS A 50 8.12 -1.13 7.61
N LEU A 51 8.59 -2.36 7.83
CA LEU A 51 9.86 -2.63 8.50
C LEU A 51 10.97 -2.79 7.45
N VAL A 52 12.02 -2.01 7.58
CA VAL A 52 13.27 -2.16 6.83
C VAL A 52 14.33 -2.73 7.79
N VAL A 53 14.85 -3.88 7.44
CA VAL A 53 15.91 -4.56 8.21
C VAL A 53 17.22 -4.37 7.47
N ARG A 54 18.23 -3.85 8.16
CA ARG A 54 19.61 -3.74 7.70
C ARG A 54 20.52 -4.45 8.70
N GLU A 55 21.77 -4.63 8.35
CA GLU A 55 22.75 -5.25 9.24
C GLU A 55 22.98 -4.45 10.53
N ASP A 56 22.87 -3.13 10.42
CA ASP A 56 23.15 -2.15 11.49
C ASP A 56 21.90 -1.54 12.13
N ALA A 57 20.70 -1.73 11.53
CA ALA A 57 19.48 -1.07 12.03
C ALA A 57 18.18 -1.78 11.61
N HIS A 58 17.20 -1.71 12.49
CA HIS A 58 15.80 -2.03 12.18
C HIS A 58 15.01 -0.73 12.19
N LEU A 59 14.55 -0.30 11.02
CA LEU A 59 13.82 0.95 10.86
C LEU A 59 12.35 0.67 10.57
N LEU A 60 11.46 1.29 11.35
CA LEU A 60 10.03 1.13 11.20
C LEU A 60 9.40 2.43 10.68
N TYR A 61 8.72 2.32 9.57
CA TYR A 61 8.02 3.45 8.92
C TYR A 61 6.52 3.32 9.13
N GLY A 62 5.84 4.44 9.42
CA GLY A 62 4.42 4.47 9.72
C GLY A 62 3.62 5.34 8.74
N PHE A 63 2.41 4.89 8.39
CA PHE A 63 1.52 5.56 7.45
C PHE A 63 0.09 5.51 7.98
N TYR A 64 -0.67 6.57 7.78
CA TYR A 64 -2.06 6.64 8.24
C TYR A 64 -2.95 5.70 7.44
N GLU A 65 -2.74 5.61 6.13
CA GLU A 65 -3.48 4.75 5.22
C GLU A 65 -2.63 3.62 4.64
N LYS A 66 -3.30 2.53 4.28
CA LYS A 66 -2.66 1.40 3.61
C LYS A 66 -2.08 1.80 2.25
N ARG A 67 -2.79 2.68 1.52
CA ARG A 67 -2.39 3.19 0.21
C ARG A 67 -1.08 4.00 0.28
N GLU A 68 -0.90 4.81 1.33
CA GLU A 68 0.36 5.52 1.60
C GLU A 68 1.53 4.55 1.82
N ARG A 69 1.31 3.48 2.60
CA ARG A 69 2.34 2.45 2.79
C ARG A 69 2.68 1.72 1.48
N GLU A 70 1.71 1.44 0.65
CA GLU A 70 1.91 0.81 -0.66
C GLU A 70 2.72 1.74 -1.58
N LEU A 71 2.39 3.02 -1.62
CA LEU A 71 3.17 4.03 -2.34
C LEU A 71 4.63 4.07 -1.85
N PHE A 72 4.84 4.12 -0.54
CA PHE A 72 6.19 4.09 0.03
C PHE A 72 6.99 2.89 -0.45
N ARG A 73 6.37 1.70 -0.47
CA ARG A 73 7.00 0.47 -0.95
C ARG A 73 7.37 0.52 -2.42
N GLU A 74 6.53 1.13 -3.25
CA GLU A 74 6.87 1.33 -4.66
C GLU A 74 8.00 2.34 -4.84
N LEU A 75 8.01 3.43 -4.08
CA LEU A 75 9.06 4.44 -4.12
C LEU A 75 10.44 3.86 -3.76
N ILE A 76 10.55 3.10 -2.67
CA ILE A 76 11.83 2.52 -2.23
C ILE A 76 12.35 1.40 -3.13
N ARG A 77 11.54 0.88 -4.06
CA ARG A 77 11.96 -0.06 -5.11
C ARG A 77 12.60 0.62 -6.32
N LEU A 78 12.47 1.94 -6.40
CA LEU A 78 13.08 2.71 -7.49
C LEU A 78 14.58 2.85 -7.26
N ASN A 79 15.35 2.75 -8.32
CA ASN A 79 16.79 2.89 -8.22
C ASN A 79 17.19 4.28 -7.72
N GLY A 80 18.00 4.34 -6.66
CA GLY A 80 18.44 5.60 -6.04
C GLY A 80 17.38 6.33 -5.20
N VAL A 81 16.27 5.67 -4.87
CA VAL A 81 15.28 6.17 -3.92
C VAL A 81 15.37 5.38 -2.63
N GLY A 82 16.03 5.96 -1.64
CA GLY A 82 16.04 5.41 -0.29
C GLY A 82 14.82 5.83 0.53
N PRO A 83 14.62 5.23 1.72
CA PRO A 83 13.50 5.56 2.61
C PRO A 83 13.39 7.05 2.94
N LYS A 84 14.51 7.73 3.20
CA LYS A 84 14.51 9.19 3.50
C LYS A 84 13.95 10.01 2.35
N LEU A 85 14.33 9.70 1.12
CA LEU A 85 13.82 10.41 -0.06
C LEU A 85 12.34 10.09 -0.30
N ALA A 86 11.93 8.83 -0.10
CA ALA A 86 10.53 8.42 -0.18
C ALA A 86 9.66 9.17 0.83
N LEU A 87 10.10 9.28 2.09
CA LEU A 87 9.40 10.09 3.11
C LEU A 87 9.36 11.57 2.76
N ALA A 88 10.43 12.14 2.20
CA ALA A 88 10.45 13.54 1.76
C ALA A 88 9.43 13.78 0.62
N LEU A 89 9.36 12.88 -0.36
CA LEU A 89 8.37 12.94 -1.44
C LEU A 89 6.94 12.90 -0.89
N MET A 90 6.64 11.95 0.01
CA MET A 90 5.32 11.78 0.63
C MET A 90 5.00 12.85 1.66
N SER A 91 5.97 13.61 2.13
CA SER A 91 5.77 14.77 3.00
C SER A 91 5.42 16.04 2.21
N GLY A 92 5.91 16.14 0.97
CA GLY A 92 5.66 17.28 0.08
C GLY A 92 4.47 17.11 -0.85
N LEU A 93 4.07 15.87 -1.14
CA LEU A 93 2.98 15.52 -2.05
C LEU A 93 2.16 14.38 -1.44
N ASP A 94 0.84 14.53 -1.43
CA ASP A 94 -0.03 13.41 -1.09
C ASP A 94 -0.06 12.36 -2.22
N VAL A 95 -0.71 11.21 -1.97
CA VAL A 95 -0.75 10.10 -2.94
C VAL A 95 -1.35 10.53 -4.26
N ASP A 96 -2.47 11.26 -4.23
CA ASP A 96 -3.21 11.68 -5.43
C ASP A 96 -2.48 12.81 -6.18
N GLU A 97 -1.82 13.70 -5.45
CA GLU A 97 -0.95 14.72 -6.03
C GLU A 97 0.23 14.10 -6.75
N LEU A 98 0.88 13.09 -6.15
CA LEU A 98 1.99 12.39 -6.78
C LEU A 98 1.54 11.63 -8.04
N VAL A 99 0.39 10.96 -8.01
CA VAL A 99 -0.19 10.29 -9.18
C VAL A 99 -0.47 11.30 -10.29
N ARG A 100 -1.13 12.43 -9.98
CA ARG A 100 -1.39 13.50 -10.96
C ARG A 100 -0.09 14.07 -11.55
N CYS A 101 0.92 14.31 -10.70
CA CYS A 101 2.22 14.79 -11.11
C CYS A 101 2.90 13.85 -12.12
N VAL A 102 2.83 12.55 -11.87
CA VAL A 102 3.38 11.51 -12.76
C VAL A 102 2.60 11.43 -14.07
N GLN A 103 1.27 11.49 -14.04
CA GLN A 103 0.42 11.50 -15.24
C GLN A 103 0.65 12.73 -16.11
N ALA A 104 0.76 13.91 -15.48
CA ALA A 104 1.02 15.18 -16.15
C ALA A 104 2.48 15.36 -16.58
N GLN A 105 3.39 14.47 -16.16
CA GLN A 105 4.84 14.60 -16.34
C GLN A 105 5.40 15.93 -15.78
N ASP A 106 4.85 16.39 -14.67
CA ASP A 106 5.26 17.64 -14.02
C ASP A 106 6.50 17.44 -13.15
N THR A 107 7.68 17.73 -13.74
CA THR A 107 8.95 17.70 -13.01
C THR A 107 9.04 18.80 -11.96
N SER A 108 8.34 19.92 -12.13
CA SER A 108 8.47 21.11 -11.28
C SER A 108 7.94 20.84 -9.86
N ALA A 109 6.86 20.07 -9.73
CA ALA A 109 6.33 19.66 -8.43
C ALA A 109 7.32 18.77 -7.66
N LEU A 110 7.97 17.83 -8.34
CA LEU A 110 8.95 16.93 -7.71
C LEU A 110 10.24 17.67 -7.29
N VAL A 111 10.71 18.63 -8.09
CA VAL A 111 11.93 19.40 -7.78
C VAL A 111 11.77 20.28 -6.54
N ARG A 112 10.54 20.63 -6.14
CA ARG A 112 10.28 21.36 -4.87
C ARG A 112 10.58 20.52 -3.64
N VAL A 113 10.62 19.19 -3.77
CA VAL A 113 10.90 18.28 -2.66
C VAL A 113 12.39 18.32 -2.32
N PRO A 114 12.78 18.57 -1.07
CA PRO A 114 14.19 18.57 -0.66
C PRO A 114 14.89 17.25 -1.02
N GLY A 115 16.05 17.36 -1.67
CA GLY A 115 16.82 16.19 -2.12
C GLY A 115 16.46 15.69 -3.52
N VAL A 116 15.48 16.28 -4.20
CA VAL A 116 15.11 15.93 -5.58
C VAL A 116 15.64 16.99 -6.54
N GLY A 117 16.70 16.65 -7.27
CA GLY A 117 17.21 17.46 -8.39
C GLY A 117 16.46 17.16 -9.70
N LYS A 118 16.63 18.03 -10.71
CA LYS A 118 15.97 17.89 -12.03
C LYS A 118 16.15 16.52 -12.66
N LYS A 119 17.38 16.00 -12.70
CA LYS A 119 17.67 14.65 -13.24
C LYS A 119 16.96 13.53 -12.47
N THR A 120 16.88 13.66 -11.13
CA THR A 120 16.17 12.71 -10.28
C THR A 120 14.67 12.77 -10.53
N ALA A 121 14.09 13.97 -10.66
CA ALA A 121 12.68 14.16 -10.97
C ALA A 121 12.29 13.53 -12.32
N GLU A 122 13.06 13.81 -13.38
CA GLU A 122 12.83 13.24 -14.71
C GLU A 122 12.87 11.70 -14.68
N ARG A 123 13.86 11.11 -14.02
CA ARG A 123 13.94 9.66 -13.85
C ARG A 123 12.78 9.09 -13.06
N LEU A 124 12.42 9.72 -11.93
CA LEU A 124 11.29 9.30 -11.11
C LEU A 124 9.98 9.26 -11.90
N LEU A 125 9.71 10.28 -12.73
CA LEU A 125 8.51 10.33 -13.56
C LEU A 125 8.44 9.16 -14.54
N VAL A 126 9.55 8.82 -15.19
CA VAL A 126 9.60 7.70 -16.14
C VAL A 126 9.35 6.37 -15.42
N GLU A 127 10.07 6.10 -14.32
CA GLU A 127 9.96 4.84 -13.59
C GLU A 127 8.59 4.69 -12.91
N LEU A 128 8.03 5.76 -12.32
CA LEU A 128 6.72 5.75 -11.67
C LEU A 128 5.58 5.60 -12.66
N LYS A 129 5.67 6.17 -13.86
CA LYS A 129 4.63 6.06 -14.90
C LYS A 129 4.29 4.61 -15.23
N ASP A 130 5.29 3.76 -15.39
CA ASP A 130 5.08 2.35 -15.71
C ASP A 130 4.48 1.58 -14.52
N ARG A 131 4.88 1.92 -13.31
CA ARG A 131 4.36 1.31 -12.08
C ARG A 131 2.94 1.75 -11.76
N PHE A 132 2.61 3.01 -11.96
CA PHE A 132 1.26 3.53 -11.69
C PHE A 132 0.23 3.05 -12.69
N LYS A 133 0.60 2.75 -13.95
CA LYS A 133 -0.28 2.04 -14.88
C LYS A 133 -0.74 0.69 -14.32
N ALA A 134 0.18 -0.07 -13.73
CA ALA A 134 -0.14 -1.33 -13.08
C ALA A 134 -0.98 -1.13 -11.80
N TRP A 135 -0.83 0.00 -11.13
CA TRP A 135 -1.54 0.33 -9.89
C TRP A 135 -2.98 0.80 -10.13
N GLU A 136 -3.24 1.55 -11.22
CA GLU A 136 -4.58 1.96 -11.64
C GLU A 136 -5.43 0.79 -12.17
N THR A 137 -4.79 -0.19 -12.80
CA THR A 137 -5.48 -1.40 -13.30
C THR A 137 -5.81 -2.41 -12.20
N THR A 138 -5.28 -2.23 -11.00
CA THR A 138 -5.70 -3.00 -9.83
C THR A 138 -6.75 -2.16 -9.10
N PRO A 139 -8.06 -2.44 -9.26
CA PRO A 139 -9.06 -1.77 -8.44
C PRO A 139 -8.64 -1.92 -6.99
N SER A 140 -8.61 -0.82 -6.26
CA SER A 140 -8.38 -0.88 -4.80
C SER A 140 -9.47 -1.76 -4.22
N MET A 141 -9.17 -3.05 -4.00
CA MET A 141 -10.09 -4.04 -3.42
C MET A 141 -10.56 -3.66 -2.01
N PHE A 142 -10.23 -2.45 -1.55
CA PHE A 142 -10.46 -1.99 -0.19
C PHE A 142 -11.31 -0.72 -0.07
N GLU A 143 -11.79 -0.15 -1.18
CA GLU A 143 -12.68 1.02 -1.10
C GLU A 143 -14.14 0.71 -0.74
N LEU A 144 -14.49 -0.57 -0.51
CA LEU A 144 -15.86 -0.99 -0.18
C LEU A 144 -15.96 -1.73 1.16
N VAL A 145 -15.33 -1.21 2.21
CA VAL A 145 -15.74 -1.61 3.58
C VAL A 145 -16.19 -0.35 4.32
N PRO A 146 -17.49 -0.03 4.34
CA PRO A 146 -18.02 0.86 5.37
C PRO A 146 -17.75 0.18 6.73
N THR A 147 -16.88 0.76 7.53
CA THR A 147 -16.73 0.40 8.95
C THR A 147 -17.97 0.85 9.70
N GLY A 148 -19.05 0.08 9.62
CA GLY A 148 -20.20 0.17 10.49
C GLY A 148 -20.01 -0.79 11.67
N PRO A 149 -20.53 -0.47 12.88
CA PRO A 149 -20.30 -1.28 14.07
C PRO A 149 -21.08 -2.60 14.15
N ASN A 150 -21.74 -3.05 13.08
CA ASN A 150 -22.46 -4.33 13.03
C ASN A 150 -22.00 -5.14 11.80
N GLY A 151 -21.27 -6.20 12.09
CA GLY A 151 -20.67 -7.12 11.15
C GLY A 151 -21.65 -8.04 10.40
N THR A 152 -22.47 -7.50 9.54
CA THR A 152 -23.16 -8.26 8.49
C THR A 152 -22.53 -7.89 7.15
N ARG A 153 -21.74 -8.81 6.59
CA ARG A 153 -21.24 -8.71 5.20
C ARG A 153 -22.46 -8.70 4.27
N PRO A 154 -22.67 -7.64 3.47
CA PRO A 154 -23.61 -7.75 2.35
C PRO A 154 -23.05 -8.78 1.37
N ASN A 155 -23.93 -9.63 0.87
CA ASN A 155 -23.66 -10.57 -0.22
C ASN A 155 -23.03 -9.78 -1.40
N ALA A 156 -21.73 -9.91 -1.62
CA ALA A 156 -21.06 -9.30 -2.76
C ALA A 156 -21.58 -9.95 -4.05
N PRO A 157 -21.84 -9.18 -5.12
CA PRO A 157 -22.31 -9.73 -6.38
C PRO A 157 -21.26 -10.72 -6.95
N ALA A 158 -21.71 -11.75 -7.66
CA ALA A 158 -20.89 -12.86 -8.18
C ALA A 158 -19.65 -12.43 -8.98
N ASN A 159 -19.66 -11.24 -9.58
CA ASN A 159 -18.52 -10.67 -10.32
C ASN A 159 -17.30 -10.34 -9.45
N THR A 160 -17.46 -10.18 -8.13
CA THR A 160 -16.33 -9.90 -7.21
C THR A 160 -15.60 -11.19 -6.85
N ALA A 161 -16.29 -12.32 -6.70
CA ALA A 161 -15.67 -13.59 -6.34
C ALA A 161 -14.75 -14.13 -7.46
N GLU A 162 -15.13 -13.96 -8.71
CA GLU A 162 -14.30 -14.32 -9.87
C GLU A 162 -13.07 -13.42 -9.98
N SER A 163 -13.25 -12.11 -9.83
CA SER A 163 -12.15 -11.14 -9.84
C SER A 163 -11.14 -11.39 -8.72
N ASP A 164 -11.64 -11.71 -7.53
CA ASP A 164 -10.81 -12.07 -6.37
C ASP A 164 -10.03 -13.36 -6.62
N ALA A 165 -10.66 -14.36 -7.24
CA ALA A 165 -10.03 -15.61 -7.57
C ALA A 165 -8.91 -15.43 -8.62
N VAL A 166 -9.15 -14.64 -9.68
CA VAL A 166 -8.13 -14.33 -10.69
C VAL A 166 -6.96 -13.59 -10.06
N SER A 167 -7.22 -12.59 -9.24
CA SER A 167 -6.19 -11.80 -8.55
C SER A 167 -5.34 -12.66 -7.62
N ALA A 168 -5.96 -13.59 -6.91
CA ALA A 168 -5.27 -14.54 -6.04
C ALA A 168 -4.35 -15.47 -6.83
N LEU A 169 -4.81 -16.02 -7.96
CA LEU A 169 -3.99 -16.88 -8.82
C LEU A 169 -2.79 -16.12 -9.42
N ILE A 170 -2.98 -14.86 -9.84
CA ILE A 170 -1.88 -14.01 -10.30
C ILE A 170 -0.87 -13.78 -9.18
N SER A 171 -1.33 -13.56 -7.95
CA SER A 171 -0.46 -13.39 -6.77
C SER A 171 0.33 -14.66 -6.42
N LEU A 172 -0.18 -15.83 -6.80
CA LEU A 172 0.52 -17.12 -6.68
C LEU A 172 1.53 -17.38 -7.83
N GLY A 173 1.63 -16.46 -8.81
CA GLY A 173 2.62 -16.52 -9.89
C GLY A 173 2.09 -17.05 -11.23
N TYR A 174 0.80 -17.34 -11.35
CA TYR A 174 0.21 -17.72 -12.62
C TYR A 174 0.06 -16.52 -13.57
N LYS A 175 0.17 -16.76 -14.88
CA LYS A 175 -0.01 -15.69 -15.87
C LYS A 175 -1.47 -15.22 -15.89
N PRO A 176 -1.73 -13.89 -16.11
CA PRO A 176 -3.10 -13.36 -16.11
C PRO A 176 -4.07 -14.09 -17.04
N GLN A 177 -3.59 -14.50 -18.22
CA GLN A 177 -4.41 -15.24 -19.19
C GLN A 177 -4.76 -16.67 -18.71
N GLU A 178 -3.83 -17.33 -18.04
CA GLU A 178 -4.03 -18.68 -17.48
C GLU A 178 -4.99 -18.61 -16.29
N ALA A 179 -4.81 -17.66 -15.40
CA ALA A 179 -5.67 -17.40 -14.26
C ALA A 179 -7.12 -17.11 -14.69
N SER A 180 -7.31 -16.20 -15.65
CA SER A 180 -8.64 -15.88 -16.18
C SER A 180 -9.31 -17.06 -16.85
N LYS A 181 -8.58 -17.87 -17.65
CA LYS A 181 -9.12 -19.07 -18.27
C LYS A 181 -9.52 -20.14 -17.26
N ALA A 182 -8.70 -20.36 -16.23
CA ALA A 182 -8.95 -21.34 -15.20
C ALA A 182 -10.21 -21.01 -14.36
N VAL A 183 -10.41 -19.74 -14.03
CA VAL A 183 -11.60 -19.28 -13.31
C VAL A 183 -12.83 -19.33 -14.21
N ALA A 184 -12.75 -18.89 -15.48
CA ALA A 184 -13.85 -18.90 -16.44
C ALA A 184 -14.32 -20.33 -16.82
N ALA A 185 -13.47 -21.34 -16.66
CA ALA A 185 -13.83 -22.75 -16.89
C ALA A 185 -14.73 -23.35 -15.79
N ILE A 186 -14.94 -22.62 -14.69
CA ILE A 186 -15.74 -23.08 -13.55
C ILE A 186 -17.05 -22.29 -13.52
N ASP A 187 -18.18 -23.00 -13.36
CA ASP A 187 -19.46 -22.33 -13.11
C ASP A 187 -19.43 -21.65 -11.73
N ALA A 188 -19.29 -20.34 -11.75
CA ALA A 188 -19.08 -19.52 -10.55
C ALA A 188 -20.36 -19.26 -9.74
N LYS A 189 -21.54 -19.70 -10.23
CA LYS A 189 -22.83 -19.44 -9.57
C LYS A 189 -22.87 -19.98 -8.13
N GLY A 190 -22.90 -19.05 -7.18
CA GLY A 190 -23.03 -19.37 -5.75
C GLY A 190 -21.76 -19.88 -5.09
N LEU A 191 -20.61 -19.86 -5.78
CA LEU A 191 -19.34 -20.23 -5.21
C LEU A 191 -18.66 -19.03 -4.56
N SER A 192 -17.97 -19.26 -3.43
CA SER A 192 -17.11 -18.25 -2.82
C SER A 192 -15.79 -18.13 -3.60
N SER A 193 -15.10 -16.98 -3.43
CA SER A 193 -13.77 -16.79 -4.01
C SER A 193 -12.78 -17.89 -3.61
N GLU A 194 -12.84 -18.38 -2.37
CA GLU A 194 -12.00 -19.46 -1.85
C GLU A 194 -12.25 -20.79 -2.62
N GLU A 195 -13.51 -21.11 -2.88
CA GLU A 195 -13.86 -22.33 -3.59
C GLU A 195 -13.49 -22.26 -5.07
N LEU A 196 -13.63 -21.06 -5.69
CA LEU A 196 -13.17 -20.80 -7.06
C LEU A 196 -11.66 -20.97 -7.18
N ILE A 197 -10.88 -20.39 -6.24
CA ILE A 197 -9.42 -20.53 -6.19
C ILE A 197 -9.04 -22.01 -6.08
N ARG A 198 -9.65 -22.74 -5.14
CA ARG A 198 -9.37 -24.16 -4.90
C ARG A 198 -9.62 -25.02 -6.15
N ARG A 199 -10.75 -24.82 -6.82
CA ARG A 199 -11.11 -25.57 -8.03
C ARG A 199 -10.21 -25.21 -9.20
N SER A 200 -9.90 -23.93 -9.38
CA SER A 200 -8.98 -23.46 -10.42
C SER A 200 -7.60 -24.09 -10.26
N LEU A 201 -7.04 -24.06 -9.05
CA LEU A 201 -5.75 -24.68 -8.76
C LEU A 201 -5.75 -26.19 -9.04
N LYS A 202 -6.82 -26.88 -8.65
CA LYS A 202 -6.95 -28.32 -8.92
C LYS A 202 -6.98 -28.64 -10.42
N GLY A 203 -7.61 -27.77 -11.23
CA GLY A 203 -7.66 -27.92 -12.69
C GLY A 203 -6.36 -27.54 -13.40
N MET A 204 -5.47 -26.74 -12.77
CA MET A 204 -4.20 -26.30 -13.35
C MET A 204 -3.02 -27.25 -13.03
N ILE A 205 -3.17 -28.16 -12.09
CA ILE A 205 -2.13 -29.14 -11.68
C ILE A 205 -2.15 -30.41 -12.57
N HIS A 206 -3.11 -30.52 -13.48
CA HIS A 206 -3.20 -31.59 -14.48
C HIS A 206 -2.93 -31.02 -15.86
#